data_3d576fcf9240a7b24d13cba8b95a8e91
#
_entry.id   3d576fcf9240a7b24d13cba8b95a8e91
#
_cell.length_a   1.000
_cell.length_b   1.000
_cell.length_c   1.000
_cell.angle_alpha   90.00
_cell.angle_beta   90.00
_cell.angle_gamma   90.00
#
_symmetry.space_group_name_H-M   'P 1'
#
loop_
_entity.id
_entity.type
_entity.pdbx_description
1 polymer ?
#
loop_
_entity_poly.entity_id
_entity_poly.type
_entity_poly.pdbx_seq_one_letter_code
_entity_poly.pdbx_strand_id
1 'polypeptide(L)'
;MTAKDYLQEIQKMDMFTEQKIYEYDTLKKETGGLRAVDYSKVHILSRSTSAGFTISSDQKLDIELELKRDIQHFNTLRHERILEIQRMERSVYTELLFKRYVEYKTLACIAAEMKKDPKYTSKLHMDALKAFEHQYAEKLEREDPLLKRAS
;
A
#
# COMPACT_ATOMS: atom_id res chain seq x y z
N MET A 1 -1.90 15.24 -11.09
CA MET A 1 -1.12 14.16 -10.40
C MET A 1 -0.03 13.65 -11.31
N THR A 2 1.18 13.50 -10.79
CA THR A 2 2.28 12.94 -11.58
C THR A 2 2.20 11.41 -11.66
N ALA A 3 2.81 10.81 -12.68
CA ALA A 3 2.89 9.36 -12.78
C ALA A 3 3.58 8.74 -11.55
N LYS A 4 4.60 9.40 -11.04
CA LYS A 4 5.31 8.98 -9.85
C LYS A 4 4.38 8.90 -8.64
N ASP A 5 3.63 9.96 -8.37
CA ASP A 5 2.69 10.00 -7.25
C ASP A 5 1.60 8.93 -7.38
N TYR A 6 1.08 8.78 -8.59
CA TYR A 6 0.05 7.81 -8.91
C TYR A 6 0.51 6.37 -8.68
N LEU A 7 1.72 6.04 -9.12
CA LEU A 7 2.28 4.69 -8.93
C LEU A 7 2.75 4.46 -7.48
N GLN A 8 3.20 5.50 -6.79
CA GLN A 8 3.56 5.39 -5.37
C GLN A 8 2.36 5.15 -4.45
N GLU A 9 1.16 5.38 -4.91
CA GLU A 9 -0.05 5.03 -4.15
C GLU A 9 -0.11 3.56 -3.79
N ILE A 10 0.45 2.67 -4.62
CA ILE A 10 0.51 1.22 -4.33
C ILE A 10 1.23 0.98 -3.00
N GLN A 11 2.44 1.53 -2.86
CA GLN A 11 3.24 1.34 -1.65
C GLN A 11 2.60 2.01 -0.42
N LYS A 12 2.03 3.17 -0.62
CA LYS A 12 1.34 3.91 0.44
C LYS A 12 0.13 3.14 0.97
N MET A 13 -0.68 2.60 0.07
CA MET A 13 -1.85 1.78 0.45
C MET A 13 -1.44 0.46 1.10
N ASP A 14 -0.36 -0.15 0.61
CA ASP A 14 0.20 -1.36 1.21
C ASP A 14 0.64 -1.10 2.65
N MET A 15 1.37 -0.02 2.87
CA MET A 15 1.80 0.39 4.20
C MET A 15 0.63 0.62 5.16
N PHE A 16 -0.41 1.33 4.71
CA PHE A 16 -1.60 1.56 5.53
C PHE A 16 -2.35 0.26 5.85
N THR A 17 -2.44 -0.65 4.88
CA THR A 17 -3.08 -1.94 5.07
C THR A 17 -2.31 -2.79 6.09
N GLU A 18 -0.99 -2.80 6.01
CA GLU A 18 -0.13 -3.50 6.99
C GLU A 18 -0.29 -2.92 8.40
N GLN A 19 -0.37 -1.60 8.52
CA GLN A 19 -0.61 -0.94 9.82
C GLN A 19 -1.96 -1.33 10.42
N LYS A 20 -2.99 -1.43 9.61
CA LYS A 20 -4.32 -1.88 10.05
C LYS A 20 -4.34 -3.35 10.44
N ILE A 21 -3.63 -4.20 9.71
CA ILE A 21 -3.46 -5.61 10.07
C ILE A 21 -2.77 -5.74 11.43
N TYR A 22 -1.71 -4.98 11.64
CA TYR A 22 -1.00 -4.95 12.92
C TYR A 22 -1.91 -4.51 14.06
N GLU A 23 -2.68 -3.44 13.88
CA GLU A 23 -3.65 -2.95 14.86
C GLU A 23 -4.70 -4.02 15.19
N TYR A 24 -5.27 -4.64 14.17
CA TYR A 24 -6.25 -5.71 14.34
C TYR A 24 -5.68 -6.91 15.10
N ASP A 25 -4.47 -7.35 14.73
CA ASP A 25 -3.80 -8.47 15.41
C ASP A 25 -3.50 -8.15 16.88
N THR A 26 -3.08 -6.91 17.16
CA THR A 26 -2.85 -6.44 18.52
C THR A 26 -4.13 -6.46 19.35
N LEU A 27 -5.22 -5.91 18.81
CA LEU A 27 -6.52 -5.92 19.47
C LEU A 27 -7.04 -7.33 19.70
N LYS A 28 -6.86 -8.22 18.73
CA LYS A 28 -7.25 -9.63 18.84
C LYS A 28 -6.48 -10.36 19.94
N LYS A 29 -5.19 -10.09 20.07
CA LYS A 29 -4.36 -10.66 21.14
C LYS A 29 -4.78 -10.15 22.51
N GLU A 30 -5.07 -8.86 22.63
CA GLU A 30 -5.53 -8.26 23.89
C GLU A 30 -6.88 -8.79 24.34
N THR A 31 -7.80 -9.07 23.40
CA THR A 31 -9.16 -9.53 23.74
C THR A 31 -9.32 -11.04 23.78
N GLY A 32 -8.54 -11.80 23.00
CA GLY A 32 -8.75 -13.24 22.84
C GLY A 32 -7.61 -14.14 23.30
N GLY A 33 -6.38 -13.66 23.25
CA GLY A 33 -5.18 -14.45 23.55
C GLY A 33 -4.78 -14.48 25.02
N LEU A 34 -5.33 -13.59 25.81
CA LEU A 34 -4.96 -13.42 27.23
C LEU A 34 -5.61 -14.39 28.18
N ARG A 35 -6.53 -15.21 27.71
CA ARG A 35 -7.24 -16.18 28.54
C ARG A 35 -6.36 -17.30 29.07
N ALA A 36 -5.23 -17.54 28.46
CA ALA A 36 -4.47 -18.75 28.75
C ALA A 36 -3.13 -18.50 29.46
N VAL A 37 -2.61 -17.26 29.54
CA VAL A 37 -1.18 -17.19 29.67
C VAL A 37 -0.63 -16.42 30.87
N ASP A 38 -1.29 -15.42 31.39
CA ASP A 38 -0.66 -14.68 32.47
C ASP A 38 -1.65 -13.80 33.26
N TYR A 39 -2.05 -14.27 34.42
CA TYR A 39 -2.90 -13.52 35.32
C TYR A 39 -2.29 -12.19 35.79
N SER A 40 -0.97 -12.08 35.82
CA SER A 40 -0.28 -10.83 36.15
C SER A 40 -0.37 -9.79 35.04
N LYS A 41 -0.28 -10.20 33.80
CA LYS A 41 -0.50 -9.33 32.63
C LYS A 41 -1.97 -8.92 32.48
N VAL A 42 -2.89 -9.84 32.74
CA VAL A 42 -4.32 -9.57 32.77
C VAL A 42 -4.64 -8.53 33.85
N HIS A 43 -3.98 -8.59 34.97
CA HIS A 43 -4.20 -7.65 36.08
C HIS A 43 -3.67 -6.23 35.72
N ILE A 44 -2.54 -6.13 35.06
CA ILE A 44 -1.97 -4.86 34.58
C ILE A 44 -2.85 -4.30 33.45
N LEU A 45 -3.31 -5.14 32.54
CA LEU A 45 -4.20 -4.75 31.46
C LEU A 45 -5.59 -4.36 31.96
N SER A 46 -6.09 -5.00 33.02
CA SER A 46 -7.37 -4.61 33.60
C SER A 46 -7.30 -3.22 34.25
N ARG A 47 -6.14 -2.80 34.73
CA ARG A 47 -5.94 -1.41 35.20
C ARG A 47 -5.90 -0.40 34.06
N SER A 48 -5.33 -0.76 32.90
CA SER A 48 -5.34 0.09 31.72
C SER A 48 -6.64 -0.04 30.93
N THR A 49 -7.32 -1.17 30.99
CA THR A 49 -8.62 -1.40 30.37
C THR A 49 -9.76 -0.76 31.15
N SER A 50 -9.59 -0.50 32.44
CA SER A 50 -10.55 0.38 33.15
C SER A 50 -10.58 1.78 32.54
N ALA A 51 -9.61 2.13 31.68
CA ALA A 51 -9.58 3.34 30.88
C ALA A 51 -10.23 3.20 29.49
N GLY A 52 -10.97 2.13 29.20
CA GLY A 52 -11.84 2.09 28.04
C GLY A 52 -11.45 1.21 26.85
N PHE A 53 -10.56 0.23 27.03
CA PHE A 53 -10.14 -0.65 25.95
C PHE A 53 -10.81 -2.04 25.92
N THR A 54 -11.96 -2.23 26.52
CA THR A 54 -12.76 -3.41 26.29
C THR A 54 -13.54 -3.26 24.97
N ILE A 55 -13.02 -3.88 23.94
CA ILE A 55 -13.70 -3.95 22.65
C ILE A 55 -14.78 -5.02 22.73
N SER A 56 -16.03 -4.64 22.45
CA SER A 56 -17.13 -5.58 22.33
C SER A 56 -16.96 -6.49 21.11
N SER A 57 -17.65 -7.64 21.10
CA SER A 57 -17.65 -8.53 19.94
C SER A 57 -18.11 -7.84 18.66
N ASP A 58 -19.07 -6.92 18.78
CA ASP A 58 -19.60 -6.15 17.66
C ASP A 58 -18.56 -5.18 17.09
N GLN A 59 -17.80 -4.49 17.95
CA GLN A 59 -16.70 -3.62 17.53
C GLN A 59 -15.58 -4.39 16.86
N LYS A 60 -15.26 -5.59 17.35
CA LYS A 60 -14.27 -6.47 16.76
C LYS A 60 -14.68 -6.94 15.37
N LEU A 61 -15.95 -7.27 15.18
CA LEU A 61 -16.51 -7.62 13.88
C LEU A 61 -16.45 -6.44 12.91
N ASP A 62 -16.77 -5.23 13.36
CA ASP A 62 -16.71 -4.02 12.55
C ASP A 62 -15.28 -3.73 12.08
N ILE A 63 -14.29 -3.87 12.96
CA ILE A 63 -12.87 -3.70 12.61
C ILE A 63 -12.44 -4.74 11.58
N GLU A 64 -12.86 -5.99 11.76
CA GLU A 64 -12.56 -7.08 10.83
C GLU A 64 -13.16 -6.82 9.44
N LEU A 65 -14.40 -6.36 9.38
CA LEU A 65 -15.06 -6.02 8.11
C LEU A 65 -14.39 -4.84 7.43
N GLU A 66 -14.01 -3.81 8.18
CA GLU A 66 -13.26 -2.66 7.67
C GLU A 66 -11.92 -3.10 7.09
N LEU A 67 -11.19 -3.95 7.80
CA LEU A 67 -9.91 -4.50 7.34
C LEU A 67 -10.07 -5.28 6.03
N LYS A 68 -11.10 -6.12 5.92
CA LYS A 68 -11.40 -6.86 4.68
C LYS A 68 -11.66 -5.93 3.50
N ARG A 69 -12.41 -4.85 3.72
CA ARG A 69 -12.68 -3.84 2.68
C ARG A 69 -11.40 -3.15 2.23
N ASP A 70 -10.54 -2.80 3.16
CA ASP A 70 -9.26 -2.14 2.86
C ASP A 70 -8.32 -3.05 2.07
N ILE A 71 -8.25 -4.33 2.44
CA ILE A 71 -7.47 -5.33 1.71
C ILE A 71 -8.00 -5.49 0.28
N GLN A 72 -9.32 -5.58 0.11
CA GLN A 72 -9.94 -5.67 -1.21
C GLN A 72 -9.67 -4.43 -2.04
N HIS A 73 -9.80 -3.26 -1.45
CA HIS A 73 -9.52 -1.99 -2.11
C HIS A 73 -8.06 -1.89 -2.55
N PHE A 74 -7.14 -2.27 -1.69
CA PHE A 74 -5.71 -2.31 -2.04
C PHE A 74 -5.43 -3.29 -3.17
N ASN A 75 -5.98 -4.50 -3.10
CA ASN A 75 -5.78 -5.52 -4.15
C ASN A 75 -6.32 -5.05 -5.49
N THR A 76 -7.48 -4.41 -5.51
CA THR A 76 -8.08 -3.84 -6.72
C THR A 76 -7.20 -2.73 -7.30
N LEU A 77 -6.78 -1.79 -6.47
CA LEU A 77 -5.91 -0.70 -6.89
C LEU A 77 -4.59 -1.22 -7.46
N ARG A 78 -3.94 -2.13 -6.76
CA ARG A 78 -2.69 -2.73 -7.22
C ARG A 78 -2.86 -3.44 -8.55
N HIS A 79 -3.92 -4.21 -8.71
CA HIS A 79 -4.22 -4.93 -9.96
C HIS A 79 -4.42 -3.96 -11.13
N GLU A 80 -5.19 -2.91 -10.92
CA GLU A 80 -5.38 -1.87 -11.95
C GLU A 80 -4.07 -1.23 -12.38
N ARG A 81 -3.23 -0.84 -11.42
CA ARG A 81 -1.92 -0.24 -11.69
C ARG A 81 -1.00 -1.19 -12.44
N ILE A 82 -1.00 -2.48 -12.07
CA ILE A 82 -0.22 -3.51 -12.78
C ILE A 82 -0.68 -3.63 -14.24
N LEU A 83 -1.99 -3.68 -14.48
CA LEU A 83 -2.53 -3.73 -15.85
C LEU A 83 -2.14 -2.50 -16.67
N GLU A 84 -2.19 -1.33 -16.07
CA GLU A 84 -1.79 -0.09 -16.73
C GLU A 84 -0.31 -0.10 -17.12
N ILE A 85 0.56 -0.57 -16.23
CA ILE A 85 1.98 -0.75 -16.51
C ILE A 85 2.18 -1.76 -17.65
N GLN A 86 1.47 -2.88 -17.62
CA GLN A 86 1.60 -3.94 -18.62
C GLN A 86 1.10 -3.54 -20.01
N ARG A 87 0.24 -2.53 -20.09
CA ARG A 87 -0.27 -2.01 -21.36
C ARG A 87 0.67 -1.00 -22.04
N MET A 88 1.80 -0.70 -21.42
CA MET A 88 2.80 0.17 -22.06
C MET A 88 3.47 -0.56 -23.24
N GLU A 89 3.80 0.20 -24.30
CA GLU A 89 4.36 -0.37 -25.52
C GLU A 89 5.75 -0.98 -25.31
N ARG A 90 6.60 -0.31 -24.53
CA ARG A 90 7.99 -0.77 -24.35
C ARG A 90 8.11 -1.69 -23.14
N SER A 91 8.52 -2.92 -23.39
CA SER A 91 8.72 -3.93 -22.34
C SER A 91 9.75 -3.51 -21.28
N VAL A 92 10.76 -2.75 -21.67
CA VAL A 92 11.78 -2.24 -20.73
C VAL A 92 11.18 -1.27 -19.72
N TYR A 93 10.23 -0.44 -20.14
CA TYR A 93 9.49 0.45 -19.23
C TYR A 93 8.58 -0.34 -18.29
N THR A 94 7.88 -1.32 -18.82
CA THR A 94 7.04 -2.23 -18.05
C THR A 94 7.83 -2.93 -16.94
N GLU A 95 8.96 -3.51 -17.28
CA GLU A 95 9.83 -4.20 -16.32
C GLU A 95 10.34 -3.25 -15.23
N LEU A 96 10.83 -2.09 -15.63
CA LEU A 96 11.38 -1.12 -14.69
C LEU A 96 10.31 -0.56 -13.73
N LEU A 97 9.17 -0.14 -14.25
CA LEU A 97 8.08 0.41 -13.44
C LEU A 97 7.50 -0.65 -12.49
N PHE A 98 7.36 -1.87 -12.96
CA PHE A 98 6.90 -2.98 -12.11
C PHE A 98 7.86 -3.23 -10.94
N LYS A 99 9.14 -3.36 -11.22
CA LYS A 99 10.16 -3.57 -10.19
C LYS A 99 10.22 -2.41 -9.19
N ARG A 100 10.09 -1.19 -9.68
CA ARG A 100 10.18 0.01 -8.83
C ARG A 100 8.95 0.23 -7.95
N TYR A 101 7.77 0.09 -8.50
CA TYR A 101 6.53 0.49 -7.84
C TYR A 101 5.69 -0.66 -7.29
N VAL A 102 5.81 -1.85 -7.83
CA VAL A 102 5.08 -3.02 -7.36
C VAL A 102 5.95 -3.90 -6.44
N GLU A 103 7.21 -4.08 -6.79
CA GLU A 103 8.17 -4.84 -5.97
C GLU A 103 8.95 -3.95 -4.98
N TYR A 104 8.80 -2.63 -5.05
CA TYR A 104 9.43 -1.64 -4.16
C TYR A 104 10.97 -1.66 -4.16
N LYS A 105 11.57 -2.00 -5.29
CA LYS A 105 13.04 -2.06 -5.42
C LYS A 105 13.63 -0.67 -5.64
N THR A 106 14.86 -0.48 -5.16
CA THR A 106 15.63 0.73 -5.44
C THR A 106 16.13 0.72 -6.89
N LEU A 107 16.39 1.89 -7.46
CA LEU A 107 16.93 1.99 -8.81
C LEU A 107 18.29 1.30 -8.95
N ALA A 108 19.12 1.34 -7.91
CA ALA A 108 20.40 0.63 -7.88
C ALA A 108 20.20 -0.89 -7.99
N CYS A 109 19.24 -1.44 -7.25
CA CYS A 109 18.90 -2.85 -7.31
C CYS A 109 18.38 -3.25 -8.70
N ILE A 110 17.49 -2.43 -9.26
CA ILE A 110 16.92 -2.64 -10.60
C ILE A 110 18.02 -2.60 -11.67
N ALA A 111 18.95 -1.65 -11.58
CA ALA A 111 20.08 -1.55 -12.48
C ALA A 111 20.92 -2.83 -12.48
N ALA A 112 21.21 -3.36 -11.29
CA ALA A 112 21.94 -4.62 -11.14
C ALA A 112 21.18 -5.81 -11.75
N GLU A 113 19.89 -5.92 -11.48
CA GLU A 113 19.05 -7.00 -12.01
C GLU A 113 18.90 -6.95 -13.54
N MET A 114 18.73 -5.75 -14.10
CA MET A 114 18.60 -5.54 -15.53
C MET A 114 19.95 -5.49 -16.24
N LYS A 115 21.06 -5.60 -15.52
CA LYS A 115 22.43 -5.53 -16.03
C LYS A 115 22.69 -4.24 -16.82
N LYS A 116 22.27 -3.11 -16.26
CA LYS A 116 22.40 -1.78 -16.86
C LYS A 116 23.16 -0.85 -15.91
N ASP A 117 23.74 0.20 -16.49
CA ASP A 117 24.40 1.26 -15.72
C ASP A 117 23.37 2.01 -14.84
N PRO A 118 23.70 2.34 -13.57
CA PRO A 118 22.78 3.08 -12.68
C PRO A 118 22.33 4.43 -13.24
N LYS A 119 23.20 5.18 -13.91
CA LYS A 119 22.84 6.47 -14.53
C LYS A 119 21.85 6.27 -15.67
N TYR A 120 22.09 5.27 -16.50
CA TYR A 120 21.20 4.91 -17.59
C TYR A 120 19.83 4.47 -17.06
N THR A 121 19.81 3.69 -15.99
CA THR A 121 18.58 3.22 -15.35
C THR A 121 17.77 4.39 -14.78
N SER A 122 18.43 5.38 -14.18
CA SER A 122 17.74 6.59 -13.69
C SER A 122 17.10 7.37 -14.83
N LYS A 123 17.80 7.52 -15.95
CA LYS A 123 17.25 8.17 -17.15
C LYS A 123 16.08 7.36 -17.70
N LEU A 124 16.23 6.06 -17.79
CA LEU A 124 15.20 5.16 -18.27
C LEU A 124 13.94 5.24 -17.40
N HIS A 125 14.11 5.37 -16.09
CA HIS A 125 13.02 5.57 -15.15
C HIS A 125 12.25 6.87 -15.42
N MET A 126 12.96 7.96 -15.64
CA MET A 126 12.35 9.24 -16.01
C MET A 126 11.59 9.16 -17.33
N ASP A 127 12.18 8.52 -18.32
CA ASP A 127 11.55 8.32 -19.63
C ASP A 127 10.31 7.43 -19.53
N ALA A 128 10.38 6.38 -18.71
CA ALA A 128 9.24 5.50 -18.46
C ALA A 128 8.08 6.23 -17.78
N LEU A 129 8.37 7.09 -16.80
CA LEU A 129 7.35 7.92 -16.15
C LEU A 129 6.71 8.90 -17.12
N LYS A 130 7.48 9.53 -17.98
CA LYS A 130 6.95 10.43 -19.02
C LYS A 130 6.07 9.69 -20.02
N ALA A 131 6.49 8.51 -20.44
CA ALA A 131 5.68 7.68 -21.33
C ALA A 131 4.36 7.26 -20.68
N PHE A 132 4.38 6.94 -19.40
CA PHE A 132 3.19 6.61 -18.62
C PHE A 132 2.26 7.84 -18.51
N GLU A 133 2.81 9.00 -18.18
CA GLU A 133 2.04 10.26 -18.10
C GLU A 133 1.37 10.59 -19.44
N HIS A 134 2.07 10.39 -20.53
CA HIS A 134 1.51 10.64 -21.86
C HIS A 134 0.37 9.67 -22.18
N GLN A 135 0.55 8.39 -21.87
CA GLN A 135 -0.45 7.36 -22.17
C GLN A 135 -1.72 7.50 -21.31
N TYR A 136 -1.57 7.92 -20.06
CA TYR A 136 -2.67 8.00 -19.08
C TYR A 136 -2.97 9.43 -18.62
N ALA A 137 -2.68 10.43 -19.45
CA ALA A 137 -2.86 11.84 -19.10
C ALA A 137 -4.27 12.16 -18.57
N GLU A 138 -5.30 11.72 -19.27
CA GLU A 138 -6.70 11.96 -18.84
C GLU A 138 -7.03 11.32 -17.49
N LYS A 139 -6.50 10.14 -17.25
CA LYS A 139 -6.73 9.43 -15.99
C LYS A 139 -6.03 10.12 -14.83
N LEU A 140 -4.80 10.55 -15.03
CA LEU A 140 -4.02 11.28 -14.05
C LEU A 140 -4.67 12.62 -13.67
N GLU A 141 -5.26 13.31 -14.63
CA GLU A 141 -6.05 14.52 -14.36
C GLU A 141 -7.26 14.23 -13.47
N ARG A 142 -8.02 13.18 -13.78
CA ARG A 142 -9.20 12.79 -12.98
C ARG A 142 -8.84 12.41 -11.55
N GLU A 143 -7.69 11.81 -11.35
CA GLU A 143 -7.20 11.38 -10.04
C GLU A 143 -6.51 12.49 -9.26
N ASP A 144 -6.31 13.68 -9.85
CA ASP A 144 -5.67 14.79 -9.17
C ASP A 144 -6.50 15.26 -7.97
N PRO A 145 -5.92 15.26 -6.74
CA PRO A 145 -6.63 15.65 -5.54
C PRO A 145 -7.14 17.10 -5.57
N LEU A 146 -6.45 17.98 -6.31
CA LEU A 146 -6.84 19.38 -6.44
C LEU A 146 -8.11 19.53 -7.26
N LEU A 147 -8.26 18.74 -8.32
CA LEU A 147 -9.47 18.73 -9.15
C LEU A 147 -10.64 18.03 -8.45
N LYS A 148 -10.38 17.01 -7.66
CA LYS A 148 -11.41 16.35 -6.84
C LYS A 148 -12.01 17.27 -5.78
N ARG A 149 -11.25 18.23 -5.27
CA ARG A 149 -11.73 19.23 -4.31
C ARG A 149 -12.53 20.36 -4.95
N ALA A 150 -12.34 20.59 -6.25
CA ALA A 150 -13.02 21.63 -7.00
C ALA A 150 -14.40 21.19 -7.57
N SER A 151 -14.66 19.91 -7.55
CA SER A 151 -15.95 19.31 -7.92
C SER A 151 -16.69 18.83 -6.68
#